data_b6e42ebe092e16071568de44d7d6b0b7
#
_entry.id   b6e42ebe092e16071568de44d7d6b0b7
#
_cell.length_a   1.000
_cell.length_b   1.000
_cell.length_c   1.000
_cell.angle_alpha   90.00
_cell.angle_beta   90.00
_cell.angle_gamma   90.00
#
_symmetry.space_group_name_H-M   'P 1'
#
loop_
_entity.id
_entity.type
_entity.pdbx_description
1 polymer ?
#
loop_
_entity_poly.entity_id
_entity_poly.type
_entity_poly.pdbx_seq_one_letter_code
_entity_poly.pdbx_strand_id
1 'polypeptide(L)'
;VPRQHKKKKSDSNRPQVIALGLMGAGLIVLGVLAFFLLPKSGTANQPTGESSSVPVAVDFEAPIFDLKDLQGQTVSLADYQGQVILVNNWATWCPPCKAEMPTLQAYYDEHHQQNFTIVGIEAGEPTPDVAQFVKEHGLTFPIWPDIGQKSILAFRNQNLPNSYVIDRTGRVRLAWTGAISRKMLENYVTPLLEE
;
A
#
# COMPACT_ATOMS: atom_id res chain seq x y z
N VAL A 1 -34.40 70.00 -53.51
CA VAL A 1 -34.05 69.52 -52.17
C VAL A 1 -34.82 68.22 -51.92
N PRO A 2 -34.19 67.00 -51.79
CA PRO A 2 -34.92 65.78 -51.56
C PRO A 2 -35.07 65.51 -50.06
N ARG A 3 -36.28 65.11 -49.63
CA ARG A 3 -36.62 64.64 -48.28
C ARG A 3 -36.07 63.25 -48.02
N GLN A 4 -35.34 63.12 -46.94
CA GLN A 4 -34.90 61.78 -46.41
C GLN A 4 -36.02 61.09 -45.62
N HIS A 5 -36.44 59.96 -46.09
CA HIS A 5 -37.31 59.04 -45.32
C HIS A 5 -36.51 58.27 -44.25
N LYS A 6 -36.79 58.50 -42.96
CA LYS A 6 -36.29 57.66 -41.83
C LYS A 6 -37.04 56.37 -41.84
N LYS A 7 -36.32 55.29 -42.09
CA LYS A 7 -36.81 53.90 -41.87
C LYS A 7 -36.86 53.60 -40.35
N LYS A 8 -38.06 53.26 -39.83
CA LYS A 8 -38.29 52.81 -38.49
C LYS A 8 -37.85 51.37 -38.40
N LYS A 9 -36.84 51.10 -37.63
CA LYS A 9 -36.41 49.71 -37.30
C LYS A 9 -37.45 49.04 -36.39
N SER A 10 -38.06 47.94 -36.82
CA SER A 10 -39.00 47.14 -36.08
C SER A 10 -38.22 46.25 -35.06
N ASP A 11 -38.46 46.51 -33.77
CA ASP A 11 -37.94 45.66 -32.65
C ASP A 11 -38.82 44.43 -32.54
N SER A 12 -38.57 43.43 -33.42
CA SER A 12 -39.35 42.19 -33.46
C SER A 12 -38.78 41.02 -32.63
N ASN A 13 -37.65 41.22 -31.92
CA ASN A 13 -36.96 40.09 -31.28
C ASN A 13 -37.17 39.97 -29.76
N ARG A 14 -37.97 40.83 -29.13
CA ARG A 14 -38.17 40.78 -27.67
C ARG A 14 -38.84 39.51 -27.14
N PRO A 15 -39.89 38.92 -27.79
CA PRO A 15 -40.54 37.73 -27.26
C PRO A 15 -39.65 36.46 -27.35
N GLN A 16 -38.78 36.34 -28.35
CA GLN A 16 -37.92 35.16 -28.52
C GLN A 16 -36.78 35.13 -27.50
N VAL A 17 -36.20 36.25 -27.12
CA VAL A 17 -35.13 36.33 -26.11
C VAL A 17 -35.67 36.03 -24.72
N ILE A 18 -36.90 36.46 -24.40
CA ILE A 18 -37.57 36.19 -23.14
C ILE A 18 -37.91 34.69 -23.03
N ALA A 19 -38.39 34.07 -24.12
CA ALA A 19 -38.72 32.65 -24.15
C ALA A 19 -37.47 31.75 -23.97
N LEU A 20 -36.33 32.09 -24.59
CA LEU A 20 -35.06 31.37 -24.38
C LEU A 20 -34.54 31.55 -22.94
N GLY A 21 -34.65 32.72 -22.35
CA GLY A 21 -34.25 32.99 -20.97
C GLY A 21 -35.04 32.17 -19.94
N LEU A 22 -36.35 32.05 -20.12
CA LEU A 22 -37.23 31.27 -19.25
C LEU A 22 -36.97 29.76 -19.38
N MET A 23 -36.67 29.28 -20.59
CA MET A 23 -36.32 27.88 -20.84
C MET A 23 -34.98 27.51 -20.16
N GLY A 24 -33.97 28.39 -20.26
CA GLY A 24 -32.68 28.19 -19.57
C GLY A 24 -32.78 28.20 -18.06
N ALA A 25 -33.58 29.11 -17.49
CA ALA A 25 -33.82 29.16 -16.04
C ALA A 25 -34.55 27.89 -15.52
N GLY A 26 -35.53 27.40 -16.29
CA GLY A 26 -36.25 26.16 -15.96
C GLY A 26 -35.33 24.90 -15.91
N LEU A 27 -34.39 24.77 -16.84
CA LEU A 27 -33.44 23.69 -16.88
C LEU A 27 -32.44 23.74 -15.71
N ILE A 28 -32.01 24.95 -15.32
CA ILE A 28 -31.13 25.11 -14.14
C ILE A 28 -31.85 24.72 -12.86
N VAL A 29 -33.12 25.13 -12.69
CA VAL A 29 -33.94 24.80 -11.52
C VAL A 29 -34.18 23.27 -11.46
N LEU A 30 -34.48 22.65 -12.60
CA LEU A 30 -34.65 21.18 -12.66
C LEU A 30 -33.33 20.44 -12.38
N GLY A 31 -32.21 20.93 -12.84
CA GLY A 31 -30.89 20.40 -12.56
C GLY A 31 -30.53 20.50 -11.08
N VAL A 32 -30.79 21.63 -10.43
CA VAL A 32 -30.55 21.83 -9.01
C VAL A 32 -31.51 20.95 -8.18
N LEU A 33 -32.78 20.88 -8.56
CA LEU A 33 -33.77 20.03 -7.89
C LEU A 33 -33.41 18.54 -8.02
N ALA A 34 -32.96 18.09 -9.21
CA ALA A 34 -32.47 16.74 -9.42
C ALA A 34 -31.20 16.45 -8.56
N PHE A 35 -30.31 17.42 -8.41
CA PHE A 35 -29.13 17.29 -7.56
C PHE A 35 -29.47 17.07 -6.07
N PHE A 36 -30.58 17.68 -5.59
CA PHE A 36 -31.04 17.54 -4.21
C PHE A 36 -31.98 16.34 -4.00
N LEU A 37 -32.69 15.90 -5.04
CA LEU A 37 -33.66 14.80 -4.96
C LEU A 37 -33.09 13.45 -5.41
N LEU A 38 -32.02 13.43 -6.20
CA LEU A 38 -31.29 12.17 -6.43
C LEU A 38 -30.75 11.70 -5.09
N PRO A 39 -31.06 10.44 -4.68
CA PRO A 39 -30.40 9.86 -3.53
C PRO A 39 -28.90 10.02 -3.82
N LYS A 40 -28.19 10.76 -2.95
CA LYS A 40 -26.73 10.71 -2.92
C LYS A 40 -26.40 9.24 -2.90
N SER A 41 -25.88 8.70 -3.99
CA SER A 41 -25.28 7.37 -4.01
C SER A 41 -24.36 7.40 -2.80
N GLY A 42 -24.81 6.77 -1.71
CA GLY A 42 -24.02 6.66 -0.51
C GLY A 42 -22.69 6.19 -1.01
N THR A 43 -21.64 6.88 -0.62
CA THR A 43 -20.30 6.36 -0.72
C THR A 43 -20.48 4.91 -0.30
N ALA A 44 -20.45 4.00 -1.27
CA ALA A 44 -20.36 2.60 -0.95
C ALA A 44 -19.26 2.58 0.08
N ASN A 45 -19.57 2.18 1.31
CA ASN A 45 -18.57 1.73 2.24
C ASN A 45 -17.73 0.79 1.41
N GLN A 46 -16.64 1.31 0.81
CA GLN A 46 -15.56 0.44 0.49
C GLN A 46 -15.26 -0.21 1.84
N PRO A 47 -15.46 -1.52 1.94
CA PRO A 47 -14.92 -2.19 3.09
C PRO A 47 -13.44 -1.74 3.05
N THR A 48 -12.99 -1.12 4.11
CA THR A 48 -11.57 -1.02 4.45
C THR A 48 -11.13 -2.45 4.78
N GLY A 49 -11.45 -3.37 3.88
CA GLY A 49 -10.86 -4.67 3.83
C GLY A 49 -9.45 -4.42 3.38
N GLU A 50 -8.52 -4.49 4.32
CA GLU A 50 -7.12 -4.70 4.01
C GLU A 50 -7.08 -5.74 2.90
N SER A 51 -6.80 -5.31 1.67
CA SER A 51 -6.60 -6.23 0.55
C SER A 51 -5.23 -6.88 0.73
N SER A 52 -5.16 -7.74 1.76
CA SER A 52 -4.01 -8.58 2.01
C SER A 52 -4.08 -9.75 1.04
N SER A 53 -3.01 -9.98 0.33
CA SER A 53 -2.89 -11.17 -0.50
C SER A 53 -2.84 -12.42 0.37
N VAL A 54 -3.45 -13.51 -0.10
CA VAL A 54 -3.31 -14.82 0.53
C VAL A 54 -1.92 -15.37 0.19
N PRO A 55 -1.18 -15.95 1.15
CA PRO A 55 0.11 -16.54 0.88
C PRO A 55 -0.01 -17.76 -0.03
N VAL A 56 1.05 -18.00 -0.79
CA VAL A 56 1.23 -19.23 -1.55
C VAL A 56 2.13 -20.16 -0.75
N ALA A 57 1.68 -21.39 -0.56
CA ALA A 57 2.54 -22.43 0.02
C ALA A 57 3.64 -22.78 -0.99
N VAL A 58 4.89 -22.77 -0.52
CA VAL A 58 6.08 -23.09 -1.30
C VAL A 58 6.98 -24.03 -0.49
N ASP A 59 7.97 -24.63 -1.14
CA ASP A 59 8.93 -25.48 -0.46
C ASP A 59 10.29 -25.44 -1.17
N PHE A 60 11.17 -24.53 -0.72
CA PHE A 60 12.52 -24.40 -1.25
C PHE A 60 13.47 -23.90 -0.14
N GLU A 61 14.76 -24.09 -0.31
CA GLU A 61 15.76 -23.65 0.65
C GLU A 61 15.86 -22.11 0.66
N ALA A 62 15.98 -21.53 1.86
CA ALA A 62 16.19 -20.09 1.98
C ALA A 62 17.47 -19.69 1.24
N PRO A 63 17.44 -18.60 0.46
CA PRO A 63 18.62 -18.14 -0.28
C PRO A 63 19.72 -17.68 0.67
N ILE A 64 20.97 -17.91 0.27
CA ILE A 64 22.16 -17.53 1.03
C ILE A 64 22.67 -16.20 0.50
N PHE A 65 22.72 -15.20 1.35
CA PHE A 65 23.36 -13.91 1.09
C PHE A 65 23.68 -13.20 2.41
N ASP A 66 24.70 -12.34 2.38
CA ASP A 66 25.10 -11.52 3.52
C ASP A 66 24.75 -10.07 3.24
N LEU A 67 24.20 -9.40 4.26
CA LEU A 67 23.94 -7.96 4.28
C LEU A 67 24.63 -7.32 5.48
N LYS A 68 24.37 -6.04 5.69
CA LYS A 68 24.75 -5.33 6.91
C LYS A 68 23.48 -4.83 7.60
N ASP A 69 23.46 -4.95 8.92
CA ASP A 69 22.43 -4.30 9.73
C ASP A 69 22.67 -2.77 9.81
N LEU A 70 21.79 -2.07 10.54
CA LEU A 70 21.91 -0.63 10.76
C LEU A 70 23.17 -0.24 11.57
N GLN A 71 23.80 -1.17 12.26
CA GLN A 71 25.04 -0.99 13.03
C GLN A 71 26.28 -1.33 12.19
N GLY A 72 26.10 -1.77 10.94
CA GLY A 72 27.16 -2.13 10.03
C GLY A 72 27.75 -3.53 10.26
N GLN A 73 27.14 -4.35 11.11
CA GLN A 73 27.53 -5.75 11.33
C GLN A 73 27.07 -6.60 10.15
N THR A 74 27.89 -7.58 9.76
CA THR A 74 27.50 -8.55 8.74
C THR A 74 26.49 -9.52 9.35
N VAL A 75 25.37 -9.73 8.64
CA VAL A 75 24.22 -10.53 9.05
C VAL A 75 23.74 -11.41 7.91
N SER A 76 23.20 -12.57 8.26
CA SER A 76 22.62 -13.51 7.30
C SER A 76 21.38 -14.20 7.87
N LEU A 77 20.55 -14.79 7.03
CA LEU A 77 19.39 -15.58 7.49
C LEU A 77 19.84 -16.82 8.29
N ALA A 78 21.04 -17.32 8.08
CA ALA A 78 21.62 -18.45 8.82
C ALA A 78 21.85 -18.13 10.32
N ASP A 79 22.00 -16.86 10.68
CA ASP A 79 22.18 -16.43 12.09
C ASP A 79 20.93 -16.70 12.94
N TYR A 80 19.79 -16.94 12.30
CA TYR A 80 18.50 -17.23 12.92
C TYR A 80 18.08 -18.71 12.76
N GLN A 81 19.04 -19.60 12.48
CA GLN A 81 18.73 -21.03 12.34
C GLN A 81 18.05 -21.58 13.61
N GLY A 82 16.98 -22.37 13.43
CA GLY A 82 16.15 -22.88 14.51
C GLY A 82 15.00 -21.98 14.93
N GLN A 83 14.90 -20.78 14.34
CA GLN A 83 13.77 -19.89 14.49
C GLN A 83 12.87 -19.92 13.25
N VAL A 84 11.61 -19.54 13.43
CA VAL A 84 10.75 -19.16 12.30
C VAL A 84 11.05 -17.71 11.95
N ILE A 85 11.33 -17.43 10.67
CA ILE A 85 11.71 -16.10 10.19
C ILE A 85 10.66 -15.61 9.21
N LEU A 86 10.11 -14.41 9.43
CA LEU A 86 9.36 -13.67 8.42
C LEU A 86 10.31 -12.66 7.77
N VAL A 87 10.78 -12.95 6.57
CA VAL A 87 11.51 -11.99 5.74
C VAL A 87 10.50 -11.09 5.06
N ASN A 88 10.67 -9.77 5.18
CA ASN A 88 9.83 -8.77 4.51
C ASN A 88 10.71 -7.82 3.70
N ASN A 89 10.60 -7.87 2.38
CA ASN A 89 11.26 -6.91 1.49
C ASN A 89 10.36 -5.68 1.30
N TRP A 90 10.91 -4.49 1.57
CA TRP A 90 10.16 -3.25 1.63
C TRP A 90 11.00 -2.04 1.18
N ALA A 91 10.40 -0.85 1.12
CA ALA A 91 11.11 0.40 0.90
C ALA A 91 10.37 1.58 1.56
N THR A 92 11.09 2.65 1.91
CA THR A 92 10.50 3.82 2.59
C THR A 92 9.53 4.59 1.69
N TRP A 93 9.73 4.58 0.39
CA TRP A 93 8.87 5.21 -0.62
C TRP A 93 7.65 4.36 -1.03
N CYS A 94 7.54 3.13 -0.54
CA CYS A 94 6.48 2.19 -0.92
C CYS A 94 5.25 2.36 0.00
N PRO A 95 4.11 2.92 -0.48
CA PRO A 95 2.96 3.18 0.38
C PRO A 95 2.36 1.93 1.04
N PRO A 96 2.15 0.79 0.34
CA PRO A 96 1.64 -0.43 0.99
C PRO A 96 2.64 -1.02 2.00
N CYS A 97 3.96 -0.87 1.77
CA CYS A 97 4.97 -1.29 2.74
C CYS A 97 4.84 -0.51 4.05
N LYS A 98 4.71 0.83 3.97
CA LYS A 98 4.51 1.66 5.16
C LYS A 98 3.23 1.32 5.91
N ALA A 99 2.17 1.00 5.19
CA ALA A 99 0.88 0.67 5.79
C ALA A 99 0.92 -0.64 6.59
N GLU A 100 1.76 -1.63 6.23
CA GLU A 100 1.86 -2.88 6.97
C GLU A 100 2.81 -2.84 8.18
N MET A 101 3.75 -1.87 8.26
CA MET A 101 4.76 -1.80 9.33
C MET A 101 4.18 -1.83 10.76
N PRO A 102 3.10 -1.11 11.09
CA PRO A 102 2.50 -1.21 12.43
C PRO A 102 1.98 -2.62 12.74
N THR A 103 1.44 -3.31 11.75
CA THR A 103 0.97 -4.70 11.88
C THR A 103 2.13 -5.66 12.14
N LEU A 104 3.21 -5.52 11.36
CA LEU A 104 4.42 -6.33 11.54
C LEU A 104 5.06 -6.08 12.91
N GLN A 105 5.17 -4.80 13.33
CA GLN A 105 5.73 -4.47 14.64
C GLN A 105 4.91 -5.08 15.78
N ALA A 106 3.58 -4.91 15.76
CA ALA A 106 2.73 -5.48 16.79
C ALA A 106 2.82 -7.01 16.84
N TYR A 107 2.90 -7.67 15.67
CA TYR A 107 3.07 -9.12 15.62
C TYR A 107 4.45 -9.58 16.13
N TYR A 108 5.50 -8.82 15.82
CA TYR A 108 6.84 -9.07 16.35
C TYR A 108 6.87 -8.94 17.88
N ASP A 109 6.30 -7.88 18.43
CA ASP A 109 6.26 -7.64 19.87
C ASP A 109 5.58 -8.78 20.64
N GLU A 110 4.57 -9.40 20.06
CA GLU A 110 3.83 -10.51 20.67
C GLU A 110 4.55 -11.86 20.57
N HIS A 111 5.31 -12.10 19.50
CA HIS A 111 5.80 -13.44 19.17
C HIS A 111 7.33 -13.63 19.21
N HIS A 112 8.14 -12.54 19.28
CA HIS A 112 9.60 -12.64 19.19
C HIS A 112 10.24 -13.57 20.27
N GLN A 113 9.58 -13.77 21.40
CA GLN A 113 10.05 -14.69 22.44
C GLN A 113 9.75 -16.16 22.16
N GLN A 114 9.04 -16.49 21.08
CA GLN A 114 8.62 -17.85 20.69
C GLN A 114 9.54 -18.45 19.63
N ASN A 115 10.84 -18.15 19.64
CA ASN A 115 11.77 -18.50 18.56
C ASN A 115 11.27 -18.05 17.18
N PHE A 116 10.81 -16.80 17.13
CA PHE A 116 10.34 -16.12 15.93
C PHE A 116 11.05 -14.78 15.76
N THR A 117 11.35 -14.41 14.53
CA THR A 117 11.82 -13.07 14.21
C THR A 117 11.22 -12.56 12.91
N ILE A 118 11.18 -11.23 12.77
CA ILE A 118 10.97 -10.55 11.50
C ILE A 118 12.30 -9.96 11.06
N VAL A 119 12.66 -10.15 9.80
CA VAL A 119 13.80 -9.49 9.16
C VAL A 119 13.26 -8.59 8.06
N GLY A 120 13.24 -7.29 8.29
CA GLY A 120 12.87 -6.29 7.30
C GLY A 120 14.08 -5.95 6.42
N ILE A 121 14.05 -6.33 5.15
CA ILE A 121 15.12 -6.04 4.20
C ILE A 121 14.67 -4.88 3.34
N GLU A 122 15.35 -3.74 3.48
CA GLU A 122 15.02 -2.53 2.75
C GLU A 122 15.76 -2.52 1.39
N ALA A 123 15.00 -2.27 0.31
CA ALA A 123 15.40 -2.51 -1.07
C ALA A 123 16.00 -1.28 -1.76
N GLY A 124 17.24 -0.91 -1.43
CA GLY A 124 18.07 -0.07 -2.28
C GLY A 124 18.29 1.37 -1.82
N GLU A 125 17.83 1.76 -0.64
CA GLU A 125 18.04 3.12 -0.12
C GLU A 125 19.30 3.23 0.74
N PRO A 126 19.87 4.44 0.90
CA PRO A 126 21.00 4.67 1.77
C PRO A 126 20.69 4.34 3.23
N THR A 127 21.60 3.67 3.92
CA THR A 127 21.43 3.27 5.33
C THR A 127 20.96 4.41 6.27
N PRO A 128 21.45 5.68 6.15
CA PRO A 128 20.95 6.76 7.02
C PRO A 128 19.46 7.05 6.85
N ASP A 129 18.93 6.97 5.62
CA ASP A 129 17.52 7.25 5.34
C ASP A 129 16.64 6.12 5.93
N VAL A 130 17.09 4.88 5.78
CA VAL A 130 16.46 3.69 6.39
C VAL A 130 16.45 3.81 7.91
N ALA A 131 17.57 4.18 8.52
CA ALA A 131 17.69 4.33 9.97
C ALA A 131 16.77 5.43 10.52
N GLN A 132 16.63 6.54 9.78
CA GLN A 132 15.70 7.60 10.14
C GLN A 132 14.26 7.10 10.12
N PHE A 133 13.85 6.41 9.05
CA PHE A 133 12.50 5.83 8.93
C PHE A 133 12.21 4.86 10.08
N VAL A 134 13.13 3.94 10.38
CA VAL A 134 13.01 2.97 11.47
C VAL A 134 12.76 3.65 12.80
N LYS A 135 13.52 4.71 13.11
CA LYS A 135 13.37 5.51 14.33
C LYS A 135 12.02 6.23 14.38
N GLU A 136 11.60 6.86 13.27
CA GLU A 136 10.35 7.61 13.19
C GLU A 136 9.10 6.71 13.34
N HIS A 137 9.20 5.45 12.90
CA HIS A 137 8.10 4.49 12.95
C HIS A 137 8.19 3.53 14.15
N GLY A 138 9.22 3.66 14.99
CA GLY A 138 9.39 2.84 16.19
C GLY A 138 9.57 1.36 15.91
N LEU A 139 10.21 1.00 14.77
CA LEU A 139 10.44 -0.39 14.42
C LEU A 139 11.59 -0.96 15.26
N THR A 140 11.37 -2.13 15.87
CA THR A 140 12.34 -2.79 16.76
C THR A 140 12.80 -4.16 16.27
N PHE A 141 12.14 -4.73 15.27
CA PHE A 141 12.63 -5.96 14.63
C PHE A 141 13.87 -5.67 13.77
N PRO A 142 14.73 -6.67 13.50
CA PRO A 142 15.91 -6.54 12.66
C PRO A 142 15.63 -5.90 11.29
N ILE A 143 16.38 -4.84 10.96
CA ILE A 143 16.31 -4.15 9.68
C ILE A 143 17.67 -4.20 9.01
N TRP A 144 17.69 -4.67 7.75
CA TRP A 144 18.87 -4.79 6.93
C TRP A 144 18.75 -3.94 5.66
N PRO A 145 19.48 -2.82 5.56
CA PRO A 145 19.58 -2.07 4.31
C PRO A 145 20.26 -2.90 3.21
N ASP A 146 19.62 -3.01 2.06
CA ASP A 146 20.11 -3.80 0.92
C ASP A 146 20.30 -2.93 -0.33
N ILE A 147 21.29 -2.06 -0.31
CA ILE A 147 21.62 -1.13 -1.42
C ILE A 147 21.81 -1.89 -2.75
N GLY A 148 22.33 -3.11 -2.67
CA GLY A 148 22.57 -3.96 -3.84
C GLY A 148 21.38 -4.81 -4.29
N GLN A 149 20.24 -4.73 -3.60
CA GLN A 149 19.02 -5.50 -3.89
C GLN A 149 19.26 -7.02 -3.97
N LYS A 150 20.21 -7.54 -3.19
CA LYS A 150 20.56 -8.96 -3.17
C LYS A 150 19.39 -9.86 -2.81
N SER A 151 18.59 -9.43 -1.83
CA SER A 151 17.40 -10.18 -1.38
C SER A 151 16.37 -10.31 -2.51
N ILE A 152 16.03 -9.20 -3.15
CA ILE A 152 15.08 -9.17 -4.28
C ILE A 152 15.54 -10.08 -5.41
N LEU A 153 16.84 -10.05 -5.73
CA LEU A 153 17.43 -10.93 -6.75
C LEU A 153 17.42 -12.40 -6.33
N ALA A 154 17.73 -12.69 -5.07
CA ALA A 154 17.78 -14.05 -4.52
C ALA A 154 16.41 -14.70 -4.47
N PHE A 155 15.38 -13.97 -4.01
CA PHE A 155 14.00 -14.43 -4.02
C PHE A 155 13.29 -14.29 -5.38
N ARG A 156 13.92 -13.64 -6.37
CA ARG A 156 13.41 -13.43 -7.74
C ARG A 156 12.04 -12.73 -7.77
N ASN A 157 11.80 -11.80 -6.86
CA ASN A 157 10.56 -11.04 -6.79
C ASN A 157 10.85 -9.54 -6.58
N GLN A 158 10.57 -8.73 -7.58
CA GLN A 158 10.83 -7.29 -7.58
C GLN A 158 9.64 -6.44 -7.12
N ASN A 159 8.47 -7.06 -6.89
CA ASN A 159 7.30 -6.34 -6.41
C ASN A 159 7.43 -6.12 -4.90
N LEU A 160 7.12 -4.89 -4.43
CA LEU A 160 7.14 -4.55 -3.01
C LEU A 160 5.72 -4.24 -2.49
N PRO A 161 5.40 -4.59 -1.24
CA PRO A 161 6.17 -5.50 -0.39
C PRO A 161 6.08 -6.94 -0.88
N ASN A 162 7.08 -7.74 -0.56
CA ASN A 162 6.96 -9.19 -0.66
C ASN A 162 7.56 -9.83 0.58
N SER A 163 6.99 -10.97 0.99
CA SER A 163 7.40 -11.62 2.23
C SER A 163 7.50 -13.13 2.07
N TYR A 164 8.36 -13.71 2.88
CA TYR A 164 8.63 -15.14 2.92
C TYR A 164 8.69 -15.63 4.35
N VAL A 165 8.06 -16.76 4.64
CA VAL A 165 8.23 -17.41 5.95
C VAL A 165 9.16 -18.59 5.77
N ILE A 166 10.23 -18.58 6.58
CA ILE A 166 11.24 -19.62 6.65
C ILE A 166 11.02 -20.38 7.94
N ASP A 167 10.93 -21.70 7.85
CA ASP A 167 10.77 -22.57 9.02
C ASP A 167 12.10 -22.78 9.77
N ARG A 168 12.04 -23.49 10.91
CA ARG A 168 13.21 -23.78 11.77
C ARG A 168 14.29 -24.61 11.07
N THR A 169 13.95 -25.29 9.97
CA THR A 169 14.90 -26.08 9.17
C THR A 169 15.60 -25.28 8.08
N GLY A 170 15.24 -23.99 7.92
CA GLY A 170 15.79 -23.10 6.89
C GLY A 170 15.09 -23.21 5.54
N ARG A 171 13.88 -23.77 5.49
CA ARG A 171 13.08 -23.85 4.26
C ARG A 171 12.02 -22.77 4.19
N VAL A 172 11.87 -22.14 3.02
CA VAL A 172 10.79 -21.21 2.75
C VAL A 172 9.50 -22.01 2.57
N ARG A 173 8.51 -21.72 3.41
CA ARG A 173 7.21 -22.43 3.44
C ARG A 173 6.07 -21.62 2.86
N LEU A 174 6.15 -20.30 2.98
CA LEU A 174 5.12 -19.38 2.52
C LEU A 174 5.75 -18.21 1.77
N ALA A 175 5.06 -17.73 0.74
CA ALA A 175 5.43 -16.54 -0.01
C ALA A 175 4.22 -15.61 -0.23
N TRP A 176 4.44 -14.31 -0.06
CA TRP A 176 3.47 -13.25 -0.34
C TRP A 176 3.99 -12.25 -1.35
N THR A 177 3.08 -11.66 -2.11
CA THR A 177 3.31 -10.41 -2.83
C THR A 177 2.17 -9.44 -2.50
N GLY A 178 2.52 -8.26 -2.01
CA GLY A 178 1.59 -7.26 -1.45
C GLY A 178 1.57 -7.28 0.07
N ALA A 179 0.90 -6.27 0.65
CA ALA A 179 0.87 -6.06 2.10
C ALA A 179 0.22 -7.23 2.86
N ILE A 180 0.71 -7.49 4.06
CA ILE A 180 0.22 -8.54 4.94
C ILE A 180 -0.66 -7.93 6.02
N SER A 181 -1.87 -8.48 6.20
CA SER A 181 -2.74 -8.11 7.31
C SER A 181 -2.48 -8.97 8.55
N ARG A 182 -2.90 -8.48 9.71
CA ARG A 182 -2.85 -9.21 10.97
C ARG A 182 -3.52 -10.59 10.86
N LYS A 183 -4.68 -10.66 10.24
CA LYS A 183 -5.40 -11.90 10.02
C LYS A 183 -4.60 -12.93 9.22
N MET A 184 -3.81 -12.48 8.22
CA MET A 184 -2.95 -13.39 7.45
C MET A 184 -1.80 -13.92 8.29
N LEU A 185 -1.18 -13.09 9.12
CA LEU A 185 -0.14 -13.52 10.06
C LEU A 185 -0.69 -14.58 11.04
N GLU A 186 -1.85 -14.34 11.64
CA GLU A 186 -2.48 -15.26 12.58
C GLU A 186 -2.88 -16.59 11.92
N ASN A 187 -3.43 -16.54 10.71
CA ASN A 187 -3.91 -17.76 10.05
C ASN A 187 -2.79 -18.63 9.46
N TYR A 188 -1.66 -18.05 9.06
CA TYR A 188 -0.66 -18.74 8.28
C TYR A 188 0.73 -18.80 8.93
N VAL A 189 1.10 -17.78 9.73
CA VAL A 189 2.42 -17.76 10.41
C VAL A 189 2.32 -18.35 11.82
N THR A 190 1.31 -17.96 12.59
CA THR A 190 1.14 -18.47 13.98
C THR A 190 1.16 -20.00 14.06
N PRO A 191 0.51 -20.77 13.17
CA PRO A 191 0.59 -22.24 13.23
C PRO A 191 2.01 -22.79 13.12
N LEU A 192 2.91 -22.13 12.36
CA LEU A 192 4.32 -22.54 12.23
C LEU A 192 5.15 -22.23 13.49
N LEU A 193 4.66 -21.37 14.38
CA LEU A 193 5.31 -21.08 15.67
C LEU A 193 5.02 -22.18 16.71
N GLU A 194 3.93 -22.92 16.52
CA GLU A 194 3.46 -23.95 17.43
C GLU A 194 4.02 -25.35 17.10
N GLU A 195 4.64 -25.52 15.92
CA GLU A 195 5.34 -26.74 15.49
C GLU A 195 6.72 -26.87 16.17
#